data_35ce9798b4fb42e0dd48f3b75e1a863d
#
_entry.id   35ce9798b4fb42e0dd48f3b75e1a863d
#
_cell.length_a   1.000
_cell.length_b   1.000
_cell.length_c   1.000
_cell.angle_alpha   90.00
_cell.angle_beta   90.00
_cell.angle_gamma   90.00
#
_symmetry.space_group_name_H-M   'P 1'
#
loop_
_entity.id
_entity.type
_entity.pdbx_description
1 polymer ?
#
loop_
_entity_poly.entity_id
_entity_poly.type
_entity_poly.pdbx_seq_one_letter_code
_entity_poly.pdbx_strand_id
1 'polypeptide(L)'
;MAEYIVNFRKIERFSDGRVRMSPIHTSSYNDEMMGRFKSDLKSFGYKCVGRSKDEHGNCYTTYELNALWLSSKDCEVISRITITTLK
;
A
#
# COMPACT_ATOMS: atom_id res chain seq x y z
N MET A 1 -13.58 0.60 -18.96
CA MET A 1 -13.01 -0.28 -17.93
C MET A 1 -11.77 0.35 -17.36
N ALA A 2 -11.71 0.48 -16.05
CA ALA A 2 -10.52 0.99 -15.40
C ALA A 2 -9.57 -0.17 -15.12
N GLU A 3 -8.29 0.08 -15.26
CA GLU A 3 -7.24 -0.85 -14.85
C GLU A 3 -6.54 -0.27 -13.64
N TYR A 4 -6.20 -1.14 -12.71
CA TYR A 4 -5.53 -0.77 -11.47
C TYR A 4 -4.26 -1.57 -11.32
N ILE A 5 -3.19 -0.89 -10.94
CA ILE A 5 -1.94 -1.53 -10.57
C ILE A 5 -1.79 -1.39 -9.07
N VAL A 6 -1.60 -2.52 -8.40
CA VAL A 6 -1.42 -2.56 -6.96
C VAL A 6 0.02 -2.93 -6.65
N ASN A 7 0.71 -2.04 -5.97
CA ASN A 7 2.08 -2.25 -5.50
C ASN A 7 2.07 -2.46 -4.00
N PHE A 8 2.66 -3.55 -3.55
CA PHE A 8 2.77 -3.91 -2.15
C PHE A 8 4.22 -3.95 -1.71
N ARG A 9 4.49 -3.39 -0.53
CA ARG A 9 5.84 -3.36 0.06
C ARG A 9 5.76 -3.33 1.57
N LYS A 10 6.73 -3.96 2.24
CA LYS A 10 6.95 -3.79 3.67
C LYS A 10 8.05 -2.77 3.91
N ILE A 11 7.86 -1.95 4.93
CA ILE A 11 8.86 -1.00 5.39
C ILE A 11 9.18 -1.35 6.84
N GLU A 12 10.46 -1.58 7.12
CA GLU A 12 10.93 -1.86 8.46
C GLU A 12 11.72 -0.66 8.97
N ARG A 13 11.29 -0.09 10.09
CA ARG A 13 11.98 1.03 10.74
C ARG A 13 12.59 0.53 12.04
N PHE A 14 13.91 0.61 12.12
CA PHE A 14 14.65 0.15 13.29
C PHE A 14 14.84 1.30 14.29
N SER A 15 14.96 0.94 15.55
CA SER A 15 15.12 1.92 16.65
C SER A 15 16.36 2.78 16.53
N ASP A 16 17.39 2.31 15.79
CA ASP A 16 18.62 3.06 15.54
C ASP A 16 18.51 4.05 14.37
N GLY A 17 17.34 4.19 13.78
CA GLY A 17 17.08 5.10 12.66
C GLY A 17 17.23 4.48 11.28
N ARG A 18 17.68 3.22 11.19
CA ARG A 18 17.76 2.55 9.89
C ARG A 18 16.38 2.22 9.36
N VAL A 19 16.26 2.20 8.04
CA VAL A 19 15.03 1.83 7.34
C VAL A 19 15.38 0.80 6.28
N ARG A 20 14.62 -0.29 6.23
CA ARG A 20 14.76 -1.32 5.20
C ARG A 20 13.43 -1.50 4.48
N MET A 21 13.46 -1.52 3.16
CA MET A 21 12.28 -1.71 2.32
C MET A 21 12.38 -3.03 1.60
N SER A 22 11.29 -3.80 1.59
CA SER A 22 11.21 -5.04 0.81
C SER A 22 11.09 -4.70 -0.69
N PRO A 23 11.36 -5.66 -1.59
CA PRO A 23 11.03 -5.51 -3.00
C PRO A 23 9.53 -5.23 -3.18
N ILE A 24 9.19 -4.53 -4.27
CA ILE A 24 7.80 -4.23 -4.60
C ILE A 24 7.18 -5.44 -5.28
N HIS A 25 6.01 -5.87 -4.79
CA HIS A 25 5.18 -6.85 -5.46
C HIS A 25 4.08 -6.12 -6.22
N THR A 26 3.96 -6.38 -7.52
CA THR A 26 3.02 -5.70 -8.40
C THR A 26 1.96 -6.67 -8.90
N SER A 27 0.70 -6.25 -8.85
CA SER A 27 -0.44 -7.00 -9.36
C SER A 27 -1.37 -6.08 -10.15
N SER A 28 -2.07 -6.64 -11.13
CA SER A 28 -3.08 -5.91 -11.92
C SER A 28 -4.48 -6.34 -11.49
N TYR A 29 -5.37 -5.37 -11.30
CA TYR A 29 -6.74 -5.63 -10.88
C TYR A 29 -7.72 -4.96 -11.84
N ASN A 30 -8.90 -5.56 -12.02
CA ASN A 30 -10.02 -4.95 -12.72
C ASN A 30 -10.96 -4.28 -11.70
N ASP A 31 -12.05 -3.67 -12.17
CA ASP A 31 -13.00 -2.97 -11.30
C ASP A 31 -13.61 -3.87 -10.22
N GLU A 32 -13.98 -5.10 -10.58
CA GLU A 32 -14.58 -6.03 -9.64
C GLU A 32 -13.59 -6.44 -8.55
N MET A 33 -12.38 -6.81 -8.94
CA MET A 33 -11.33 -7.18 -7.99
C MET A 33 -10.95 -6.00 -7.09
N MET A 34 -10.92 -4.80 -7.66
CA MET A 34 -10.57 -3.60 -6.89
C MET A 34 -11.62 -3.28 -5.84
N GLY A 35 -12.91 -3.46 -6.15
CA GLY A 35 -13.99 -3.26 -5.18
C GLY A 35 -13.82 -4.16 -3.96
N ARG A 36 -13.54 -5.45 -4.17
CA ARG A 36 -13.28 -6.41 -3.09
C ARG A 36 -12.02 -6.05 -2.32
N PHE A 37 -10.97 -5.68 -3.04
CA PHE A 37 -9.69 -5.34 -2.43
C PHE A 37 -9.81 -4.13 -1.49
N LYS A 38 -10.48 -3.06 -1.93
CA LYS A 38 -10.71 -1.89 -1.08
C LYS A 38 -11.51 -2.21 0.17
N SER A 39 -12.50 -3.08 0.05
CA SER A 39 -13.28 -3.54 1.20
C SER A 39 -12.40 -4.31 2.18
N ASP A 40 -11.53 -5.18 1.67
CA ASP A 40 -10.60 -5.95 2.49
C ASP A 40 -9.59 -5.04 3.20
N LEU A 41 -9.06 -4.02 2.52
CA LEU A 41 -8.14 -3.06 3.13
C LEU A 41 -8.78 -2.38 4.33
N LYS A 42 -10.03 -1.97 4.18
CA LYS A 42 -10.78 -1.35 5.28
C LYS A 42 -10.97 -2.32 6.45
N SER A 43 -11.32 -3.57 6.14
CA SER A 43 -11.51 -4.61 7.15
C SER A 43 -10.23 -4.91 7.93
N PHE A 44 -9.07 -4.86 7.28
CA PHE A 44 -7.78 -5.10 7.93
C PHE A 44 -7.24 -3.88 8.69
N GLY A 45 -7.87 -2.72 8.56
CA GLY A 45 -7.45 -1.53 9.28
C GLY A 45 -6.46 -0.64 8.54
N TYR A 46 -6.27 -0.83 7.23
CA TYR A 46 -5.44 0.06 6.44
C TYR A 46 -6.03 1.46 6.41
N LYS A 47 -5.16 2.46 6.45
CA LYS A 47 -5.54 3.87 6.37
C LYS A 47 -4.96 4.51 5.13
N CYS A 48 -5.75 5.36 4.48
CA CYS A 48 -5.27 6.15 3.36
C CYS A 48 -4.36 7.26 3.90
N VAL A 49 -3.09 7.24 3.48
CA VAL A 49 -2.10 8.21 3.94
C VAL A 49 -1.71 9.24 2.90
N GLY A 50 -2.17 9.05 1.66
CA GLY A 50 -1.88 10.01 0.62
C GLY A 50 -2.60 9.72 -0.67
N ARG A 51 -2.86 10.79 -1.42
CA ARG A 51 -3.40 10.72 -2.77
C ARG A 51 -2.67 11.73 -3.63
N SER A 52 -2.39 11.33 -4.86
CA SER A 52 -1.76 12.22 -5.83
C SER A 52 -2.26 11.90 -7.24
N LYS A 53 -1.96 12.78 -8.16
CA LYS A 53 -2.36 12.65 -9.55
C LYS A 53 -1.21 13.14 -10.41
N ASP A 54 -0.87 12.42 -11.46
CA ASP A 54 0.17 12.85 -12.38
C ASP A 54 -0.40 13.73 -13.49
N GLU A 55 0.47 14.20 -14.38
CA GLU A 55 0.11 15.07 -15.50
C GLU A 55 -0.74 14.36 -16.55
N HIS A 56 -0.71 13.02 -16.59
CA HIS A 56 -1.49 12.21 -17.52
C HIS A 56 -2.87 11.84 -16.97
N GLY A 57 -3.18 12.24 -15.74
CA GLY A 57 -4.45 11.97 -15.12
C GLY A 57 -4.51 10.64 -14.37
N ASN A 58 -3.41 9.91 -14.26
CA ASN A 58 -3.34 8.70 -13.44
C ASN A 58 -3.38 9.08 -11.97
N CYS A 59 -4.17 8.34 -11.20
CA CYS A 59 -4.34 8.61 -9.78
C CYS A 59 -3.58 7.59 -8.96
N TYR A 60 -2.94 8.06 -7.89
CA TYR A 60 -2.18 7.23 -6.97
C TYR A 60 -2.76 7.38 -5.58
N THR A 61 -3.10 6.27 -4.94
CA THR A 61 -3.62 6.27 -3.57
C THR A 61 -2.76 5.32 -2.74
N THR A 62 -2.22 5.81 -1.64
CA THR A 62 -1.35 5.02 -0.77
C THR A 62 -2.07 4.71 0.54
N TYR A 63 -2.05 3.44 0.92
CA TYR A 63 -2.58 2.94 2.17
C TYR A 63 -1.46 2.37 3.01
N GLU A 64 -1.55 2.54 4.32
CA GLU A 64 -0.57 1.96 5.25
C GLU A 64 -1.26 1.31 6.43
N LEU A 65 -0.65 0.23 6.90
CA LEU A 65 -1.05 -0.47 8.11
C LEU A 65 0.19 -0.75 8.94
N ASN A 66 0.14 -0.36 10.22
CA ASN A 66 1.19 -0.75 11.14
C ASN A 66 0.98 -2.21 11.51
N ALA A 67 1.87 -3.08 11.02
CA ALA A 67 1.78 -4.51 11.24
C ALA A 67 2.32 -4.89 12.63
N LEU A 68 1.50 -4.69 13.66
CA LEU A 68 1.89 -4.92 15.04
C LEU A 68 2.33 -6.36 15.29
N TRP A 69 1.72 -7.32 14.61
CA TRP A 69 2.05 -8.75 14.74
C TRP A 69 3.42 -9.10 14.17
N LEU A 70 3.98 -8.25 13.32
CA LEU A 70 5.33 -8.41 12.77
C LEU A 70 6.34 -7.48 13.42
N SER A 71 5.86 -6.53 14.21
CA SER A 71 6.71 -5.52 14.85
C SER A 71 7.30 -6.05 16.15
N SER A 72 8.48 -5.58 16.47
CA SER A 72 9.15 -5.90 17.72
C SER A 72 9.56 -4.60 18.42
N LYS A 73 10.15 -4.72 19.62
CA LYS A 73 10.62 -3.59 20.39
C LYS A 73 11.62 -2.72 19.60
N ASP A 74 12.43 -3.37 18.75
CA ASP A 74 13.51 -2.71 18.02
C ASP A 74 13.20 -2.44 16.56
N CYS A 75 12.05 -2.89 16.09
CA CYS A 75 11.68 -2.77 14.68
C CYS A 75 10.17 -2.60 14.51
N GLU A 76 9.76 -1.50 13.89
CA GLU A 76 8.38 -1.25 13.49
C GLU A 76 8.20 -1.68 12.04
N VAL A 77 7.20 -2.50 11.78
CA VAL A 77 6.91 -2.98 10.44
C VAL A 77 5.62 -2.33 9.92
N ILE A 78 5.72 -1.69 8.76
CA ILE A 78 4.61 -1.03 8.08
C ILE A 78 4.36 -1.74 6.76
N SER A 79 3.10 -2.11 6.53
CA SER A 79 2.65 -2.62 5.23
C SER A 79 2.14 -1.45 4.42
N ARG A 80 2.73 -1.21 3.25
CA ARG A 80 2.32 -0.11 2.36
C ARG A 80 1.77 -0.68 1.07
N ILE A 81 0.62 -0.16 0.66
CA ILE A 81 -0.03 -0.53 -0.60
C ILE A 81 -0.28 0.75 -1.37
N THR A 82 0.20 0.81 -2.61
CA THR A 82 -0.08 1.92 -3.52
C THR A 82 -0.95 1.41 -4.66
N ILE A 83 -2.12 2.02 -4.83
CA ILE A 83 -3.03 1.71 -5.93
C ILE A 83 -2.89 2.81 -6.98
N THR A 84 -2.52 2.41 -8.18
CA THR A 84 -2.46 3.29 -9.34
C THR A 84 -3.68 3.02 -10.21
N THR A 85 -4.50 4.04 -10.39
CA THR A 85 -5.65 3.97 -11.31
C THR A 85 -5.19 4.53 -12.66
N LEU A 86 -5.13 3.66 -13.66
CA LEU A 86 -4.73 4.03 -15.01
C LEU A 86 -5.92 4.63 -15.74
N LYS A 87 -5.65 5.68 -16.48
CA LYS A 87 -6.68 6.37 -17.23
C LYS A 87 -6.69 5.96 -18.70
#